data_ad50d7394623ecfd020f4999a4e4a8e8
#
_entry.id   ad50d7394623ecfd020f4999a4e4a8e8
#
_cell.length_a   1.000
_cell.length_b   1.000
_cell.length_c   1.000
_cell.angle_alpha   90.00
_cell.angle_beta   90.00
_cell.angle_gamma   90.00
#
_symmetry.space_group_name_H-M   'P 1'
#
loop_
_entity.id
_entity.type
_entity.pdbx_description
1 polymer ?
#
loop_
_entity_poly.entity_id
_entity_poly.type
_entity_poly.pdbx_seq_one_letter_code
_entity_poly.pdbx_strand_id
1 'polypeptide(L)'
;MQNWKSMKKSAGLMAALIVMTSTAAFAQGGAAILKPADMGKLMPQNVFYRGQQAPTQLRNSGGIKFADGFMVLTSLVDTSGYSTGVAAKYQAYLITEVPIKVAGKSLAAGAYGIGFIDGDKLIVTDLGAHEVFTVSSATDNELKRPMPLQILSNAGGGFRLYAGRKYVALTR
;
A
#
# COMPACT_ATOMS: atom_id res chain seq x y z
N MET A 1 -72.31 39.39 38.50
CA MET A 1 -72.28 37.94 38.26
C MET A 1 -71.39 37.67 37.02
N GLN A 2 -70.19 37.34 37.20
CA GLN A 2 -69.25 37.10 36.09
C GLN A 2 -68.64 35.73 36.22
N ASN A 3 -68.90 34.93 35.24
CA ASN A 3 -68.31 33.59 35.12
C ASN A 3 -66.98 33.66 34.31
N TRP A 4 -65.86 33.43 34.99
CA TRP A 4 -64.60 33.33 34.40
C TRP A 4 -64.33 31.86 33.94
N LYS A 5 -64.37 31.60 32.66
CA LYS A 5 -63.96 30.32 32.11
C LYS A 5 -62.45 30.30 31.89
N SER A 6 -61.79 29.43 32.64
CA SER A 6 -60.40 29.05 32.57
C SER A 6 -60.12 28.42 31.21
N MET A 7 -59.24 29.03 30.44
CA MET A 7 -58.63 28.44 29.24
C MET A 7 -57.34 27.67 29.65
N LYS A 8 -57.42 26.36 29.62
CA LYS A 8 -56.24 25.51 29.75
C LYS A 8 -55.44 25.54 28.47
N LYS A 9 -54.22 26.09 28.49
CA LYS A 9 -53.25 26.01 27.42
C LYS A 9 -52.52 24.67 27.53
N SER A 10 -52.81 23.76 26.59
CA SER A 10 -52.06 22.53 26.41
C SER A 10 -50.74 22.86 25.68
N ALA A 11 -49.63 22.81 26.39
CA ALA A 11 -48.31 22.89 25.83
C ALA A 11 -47.93 21.51 25.24
N GLY A 12 -47.97 21.41 23.91
CA GLY A 12 -47.46 20.23 23.21
C GLY A 12 -45.94 20.19 23.26
N LEU A 13 -45.41 19.21 23.95
CA LEU A 13 -43.98 18.92 24.01
C LEU A 13 -43.57 18.16 22.73
N MET A 14 -43.03 18.88 21.77
CA MET A 14 -42.42 18.29 20.57
C MET A 14 -41.05 17.77 20.94
N ALA A 15 -40.88 16.47 21.20
CA ALA A 15 -39.59 15.81 21.36
C ALA A 15 -38.96 15.64 19.99
N ALA A 16 -38.01 16.50 19.67
CA ALA A 16 -37.14 16.33 18.49
C ALA A 16 -36.17 15.20 18.75
N LEU A 17 -36.38 14.06 18.10
CA LEU A 17 -35.45 12.92 18.10
C LEU A 17 -34.28 13.25 17.19
N ILE A 18 -33.19 13.72 17.78
CA ILE A 18 -31.90 13.91 17.07
C ILE A 18 -31.30 12.52 16.88
N VAL A 19 -31.47 11.94 15.70
CA VAL A 19 -30.72 10.76 15.28
C VAL A 19 -29.28 11.20 14.99
N MET A 20 -28.39 11.04 15.96
CA MET A 20 -26.95 11.14 15.74
C MET A 20 -26.51 9.93 14.91
N THR A 21 -26.43 10.09 13.59
CA THR A 21 -25.69 9.17 12.74
C THR A 21 -24.20 9.37 13.04
N SER A 22 -23.66 8.56 13.94
CA SER A 22 -22.23 8.42 14.12
C SER A 22 -21.66 7.79 12.84
N THR A 23 -21.17 8.63 11.92
CA THR A 23 -20.24 8.18 10.89
C THR A 23 -19.00 7.66 11.62
N ALA A 24 -18.90 6.34 11.74
CA ALA A 24 -17.65 5.70 12.13
C ALA A 24 -16.65 6.06 11.04
N ALA A 25 -15.87 7.12 11.28
CA ALA A 25 -14.62 7.32 10.58
C ALA A 25 -13.76 6.10 10.93
N PHE A 26 -13.65 5.17 10.01
CA PHE A 26 -12.60 4.15 10.07
C PHE A 26 -11.27 4.91 10.02
N ALA A 27 -10.79 5.32 11.17
CA ALA A 27 -9.42 5.69 11.35
C ALA A 27 -8.62 4.49 10.81
N GLN A 28 -7.86 4.69 9.73
CA GLN A 28 -6.80 3.74 9.34
C GLN A 28 -5.76 3.79 10.45
N GLY A 29 -6.16 3.29 11.62
CA GLY A 29 -5.36 3.24 12.82
C GLY A 29 -4.19 2.30 12.58
N GLY A 30 -2.99 2.86 12.53
CA GLY A 30 -1.83 2.14 12.97
C GLY A 30 -1.01 1.38 11.94
N ALA A 31 -1.16 1.56 10.63
CA ALA A 31 -0.17 1.01 9.71
C ALA A 31 1.14 1.81 9.80
N ALA A 32 2.27 1.12 10.04
CA ALA A 32 3.59 1.71 10.15
C ALA A 32 4.42 1.42 8.89
N ILE A 33 5.19 2.42 8.44
CA ILE A 33 6.20 2.21 7.39
C ILE A 33 7.45 1.61 8.02
N LEU A 34 7.88 0.47 7.48
CA LEU A 34 9.15 -0.18 7.82
C LEU A 34 10.26 0.42 6.97
N LYS A 35 11.31 0.88 7.62
CA LYS A 35 12.50 1.47 6.99
C LYS A 35 13.56 0.40 6.74
N PRO A 36 14.59 0.66 5.94
CA PRO A 36 15.69 -0.29 5.68
C PRO A 36 16.32 -0.88 6.97
N ALA A 37 16.40 -0.11 8.04
CA ALA A 37 16.91 -0.58 9.33
C ALA A 37 16.04 -1.70 9.97
N ASP A 38 14.74 -1.70 9.68
CA ASP A 38 13.79 -2.69 10.22
C ASP A 38 13.82 -3.99 9.39
N MET A 39 14.28 -3.92 8.13
CA MET A 39 14.17 -5.00 7.15
C MET A 39 15.12 -6.16 7.37
N GLY A 40 16.23 -5.95 8.09
CA GLY A 40 17.26 -6.99 8.27
C GLY A 40 16.81 -8.27 8.94
N LYS A 41 15.70 -8.23 9.71
CA LYS A 41 15.09 -9.39 10.38
C LYS A 41 13.83 -9.91 9.68
N LEU A 42 13.29 -9.14 8.74
CA LEU A 42 11.98 -9.37 8.12
C LEU A 42 12.13 -9.85 6.69
N MET A 43 13.06 -9.26 5.94
CA MET A 43 13.26 -9.59 4.53
C MET A 43 14.33 -10.67 4.40
N PRO A 44 14.08 -11.74 3.61
CA PRO A 44 15.10 -12.74 3.31
C PRO A 44 16.35 -12.12 2.69
N GLN A 45 17.54 -12.59 3.07
CA GLN A 45 18.80 -12.12 2.48
C GLN A 45 18.96 -12.56 1.02
N ASN A 46 18.39 -13.72 0.68
CA ASN A 46 18.33 -14.24 -0.68
C ASN A 46 16.88 -14.58 -1.01
N VAL A 47 16.50 -14.33 -2.25
CA VAL A 47 15.18 -14.62 -2.78
C VAL A 47 15.29 -15.48 -4.03
N PHE A 48 14.27 -16.32 -4.24
CA PHE A 48 14.22 -17.22 -5.38
C PHE A 48 13.33 -16.62 -6.47
N TYR A 49 13.86 -16.62 -7.69
CA TYR A 49 13.10 -16.18 -8.86
C TYR A 49 13.60 -16.89 -10.10
N ARG A 50 12.68 -17.47 -10.87
CA ARG A 50 12.96 -18.17 -12.14
C ARG A 50 14.10 -19.18 -12.04
N GLY A 51 14.08 -20.03 -11.02
CA GLY A 51 15.06 -21.11 -10.86
C GLY A 51 16.41 -20.70 -10.27
N GLN A 52 16.60 -19.43 -9.90
CA GLN A 52 17.85 -18.89 -9.37
C GLN A 52 17.63 -18.17 -8.04
N GLN A 53 18.65 -18.11 -7.22
CA GLN A 53 18.67 -17.25 -6.04
C GLN A 53 19.47 -15.97 -6.33
N ALA A 54 19.00 -14.87 -5.75
CA ALA A 54 19.69 -13.59 -5.81
C ALA A 54 19.64 -12.88 -4.46
N PRO A 55 20.70 -12.17 -4.06
CA PRO A 55 20.72 -11.43 -2.81
C PRO A 55 19.82 -10.21 -2.87
N THR A 56 19.16 -9.91 -1.75
CA THR A 56 18.38 -8.68 -1.57
C THR A 56 19.28 -7.53 -1.14
N GLN A 57 18.95 -6.33 -1.60
CA GLN A 57 19.66 -5.11 -1.23
C GLN A 57 18.95 -4.42 -0.07
N LEU A 58 19.17 -4.88 1.17
CA LEU A 58 18.41 -4.42 2.35
C LEU A 58 18.42 -2.90 2.57
N ARG A 59 19.47 -2.19 2.15
CA ARG A 59 19.51 -0.71 2.20
C ARG A 59 18.53 -0.05 1.23
N ASN A 60 18.11 -0.77 0.19
CA ASN A 60 17.11 -0.37 -0.79
C ASN A 60 15.85 -1.22 -0.62
N SER A 61 15.30 -1.22 0.59
CA SER A 61 14.15 -1.99 0.99
C SER A 61 13.20 -1.14 1.84
N GLY A 62 12.00 -1.62 2.01
CA GLY A 62 10.99 -1.01 2.87
C GLY A 62 9.78 -1.90 2.98
N GLY A 63 8.86 -1.53 3.83
CA GLY A 63 7.64 -2.30 4.02
C GLY A 63 6.53 -1.49 4.68
N ILE A 64 5.41 -2.16 4.84
CA ILE A 64 4.24 -1.69 5.57
C ILE A 64 3.92 -2.76 6.59
N LYS A 65 3.77 -2.39 7.85
CA LYS A 65 3.19 -3.25 8.88
C LYS A 65 1.80 -2.72 9.21
N PHE A 66 0.78 -3.52 8.95
CA PHE A 66 -0.60 -3.17 9.24
C PHE A 66 -0.92 -3.32 10.74
N ALA A 67 -2.03 -2.73 11.18
CA ALA A 67 -2.45 -2.76 12.59
C ALA A 67 -2.68 -4.19 13.13
N ASP A 68 -3.08 -5.12 12.28
CA ASP A 68 -3.27 -6.54 12.60
C ASP A 68 -1.97 -7.36 12.59
N GLY A 69 -0.82 -6.71 12.34
CA GLY A 69 0.50 -7.32 12.35
C GLY A 69 0.98 -7.87 11.01
N PHE A 70 0.10 -8.06 10.01
CA PHE A 70 0.50 -8.49 8.67
C PHE A 70 1.33 -7.44 7.95
N MET A 71 2.16 -7.89 7.00
CA MET A 71 3.15 -7.04 6.36
C MET A 71 3.11 -7.11 4.85
N VAL A 72 3.57 -6.01 4.24
CA VAL A 72 4.05 -5.95 2.86
C VAL A 72 5.52 -5.57 2.91
N LEU A 73 6.38 -6.36 2.30
CA LEU A 73 7.83 -6.17 2.30
C LEU A 73 8.35 -6.07 0.86
N THR A 74 9.29 -5.19 0.61
CA THR A 74 9.93 -5.11 -0.70
C THR A 74 11.40 -4.76 -0.57
N SER A 75 12.22 -5.26 -1.49
CA SER A 75 13.65 -4.96 -1.59
C SER A 75 14.10 -5.00 -3.04
N LEU A 76 15.02 -4.13 -3.42
CA LEU A 76 15.78 -4.35 -4.65
C LEU A 76 16.54 -5.67 -4.57
N VAL A 77 16.78 -6.27 -5.73
CA VAL A 77 17.49 -7.53 -5.88
C VAL A 77 18.73 -7.30 -6.73
N ASP A 78 19.81 -8.03 -6.45
CA ASP A 78 20.93 -8.11 -7.35
C ASP A 78 20.57 -8.98 -8.55
N THR A 79 20.34 -8.35 -9.68
CA THR A 79 19.93 -9.02 -10.92
C THR A 79 21.09 -9.35 -11.85
N SER A 80 22.33 -9.21 -11.42
CA SER A 80 23.54 -9.44 -12.24
C SER A 80 23.64 -10.87 -12.81
N GLY A 81 23.04 -11.85 -12.12
CA GLY A 81 22.97 -13.25 -12.56
C GLY A 81 21.86 -13.56 -13.56
N TYR A 82 21.00 -12.59 -13.89
CA TYR A 82 19.86 -12.79 -14.81
C TYR A 82 20.17 -12.21 -16.20
N SER A 83 19.50 -12.76 -17.24
CA SER A 83 19.55 -12.16 -18.56
C SER A 83 19.00 -10.73 -18.55
N THR A 84 19.46 -9.89 -19.49
CA THR A 84 19.00 -8.49 -19.62
C THR A 84 17.49 -8.36 -19.69
N GLY A 85 16.81 -9.26 -20.43
CA GLY A 85 15.36 -9.25 -20.56
C GLY A 85 14.62 -9.59 -19.25
N VAL A 86 15.22 -10.41 -18.37
CA VAL A 86 14.69 -10.68 -17.04
C VAL A 86 14.97 -9.51 -16.11
N ALA A 87 16.21 -9.03 -16.06
CA ALA A 87 16.61 -7.92 -15.21
C ALA A 87 15.82 -6.63 -15.49
N ALA A 88 15.41 -6.39 -16.73
CA ALA A 88 14.56 -5.25 -17.09
C ALA A 88 13.16 -5.29 -16.42
N LYS A 89 12.64 -6.47 -16.15
CA LYS A 89 11.28 -6.69 -15.59
C LYS A 89 11.30 -7.08 -14.11
N TYR A 90 12.42 -7.62 -13.63
CA TYR A 90 12.62 -8.06 -12.26
C TYR A 90 13.69 -7.20 -11.59
N GLN A 91 13.29 -6.11 -10.96
CA GLN A 91 14.19 -5.17 -10.29
C GLN A 91 14.11 -5.29 -8.77
N ALA A 92 12.94 -5.66 -8.27
CA ALA A 92 12.70 -5.81 -6.85
C ALA A 92 11.81 -7.04 -6.57
N TYR A 93 11.89 -7.50 -5.34
CA TYR A 93 11.06 -8.56 -4.80
C TYR A 93 10.01 -7.96 -3.88
N LEU A 94 8.77 -8.42 -4.00
CA LEU A 94 7.63 -8.00 -3.22
C LEU A 94 7.04 -9.22 -2.51
N ILE A 95 6.88 -9.15 -1.19
CA ILE A 95 6.15 -10.12 -0.39
C ILE A 95 4.94 -9.42 0.20
N THR A 96 3.77 -10.00 0.07
CA THR A 96 2.57 -9.53 0.76
C THR A 96 1.91 -10.68 1.50
N GLU A 97 1.69 -10.52 2.79
CA GLU A 97 1.05 -11.53 3.65
C GLU A 97 -0.48 -11.47 3.57
N VAL A 98 -1.02 -10.43 2.97
CA VAL A 98 -2.45 -10.20 2.79
C VAL A 98 -2.74 -9.72 1.37
N PRO A 99 -3.97 -9.91 0.86
CA PRO A 99 -4.36 -9.29 -0.40
C PRO A 99 -4.23 -7.77 -0.34
N ILE A 100 -3.64 -7.18 -1.38
CA ILE A 100 -3.48 -5.74 -1.55
C ILE A 100 -3.94 -5.31 -2.94
N LYS A 101 -4.07 -4.01 -3.16
CA LYS A 101 -4.25 -3.43 -4.49
C LYS A 101 -3.00 -2.65 -4.88
N VAL A 102 -2.52 -2.88 -6.09
CA VAL A 102 -1.41 -2.18 -6.72
C VAL A 102 -1.99 -1.35 -7.86
N ALA A 103 -1.97 -0.02 -7.74
CA ALA A 103 -2.64 0.90 -8.67
C ALA A 103 -4.08 0.46 -8.99
N GLY A 104 -4.83 0.01 -7.96
CA GLY A 104 -6.21 -0.44 -8.07
C GLY A 104 -6.40 -1.90 -8.52
N LYS A 105 -5.38 -2.59 -9.05
CA LYS A 105 -5.42 -4.03 -9.38
C LYS A 105 -5.18 -4.88 -8.14
N SER A 106 -6.04 -5.87 -7.91
CA SER A 106 -5.91 -6.79 -6.79
C SER A 106 -4.72 -7.74 -6.99
N LEU A 107 -3.93 -7.91 -5.94
CA LEU A 107 -2.82 -8.85 -5.83
C LEU A 107 -3.06 -9.72 -4.60
N ALA A 108 -3.08 -11.04 -4.77
CA ALA A 108 -3.23 -11.98 -3.66
C ALA A 108 -2.02 -11.95 -2.71
N ALA A 109 -2.16 -12.52 -1.53
CA ALA A 109 -1.01 -12.79 -0.67
C ALA A 109 -0.03 -13.73 -1.40
N GLY A 110 1.28 -13.43 -1.30
CA GLY A 110 2.30 -14.20 -2.01
C GLY A 110 3.61 -13.44 -2.16
N ALA A 111 4.49 -14.01 -2.98
CA ALA A 111 5.79 -13.44 -3.33
C ALA A 111 5.88 -13.23 -4.85
N TYR A 112 6.40 -12.07 -5.25
CA TYR A 112 6.34 -11.58 -6.63
C TYR A 112 7.65 -10.89 -7.02
N GLY A 113 7.98 -10.96 -8.30
CA GLY A 113 8.92 -10.06 -8.93
C GLY A 113 8.21 -8.80 -9.41
N ILE A 114 8.83 -7.64 -9.24
CA ILE A 114 8.30 -6.37 -9.74
C ILE A 114 9.38 -5.57 -10.46
N GLY A 115 8.97 -4.79 -11.45
CA GLY A 115 9.87 -3.87 -12.16
C GLY A 115 9.13 -2.68 -12.74
N PHE A 116 9.73 -1.50 -12.63
CA PHE A 116 9.28 -0.31 -13.34
C PHE A 116 9.88 -0.33 -14.75
N ILE A 117 9.03 -0.55 -15.74
CA ILE A 117 9.41 -0.71 -17.13
C ILE A 117 9.10 0.53 -17.96
N ASP A 118 9.49 0.53 -19.22
CA ASP A 118 9.24 1.62 -20.16
C ASP A 118 7.75 1.92 -20.34
N GLY A 119 7.43 3.14 -20.72
CA GLY A 119 6.05 3.61 -20.91
C GLY A 119 5.30 3.86 -19.60
N ASP A 120 6.02 4.24 -18.54
CA ASP A 120 5.48 4.53 -17.23
C ASP A 120 4.58 3.41 -16.70
N LYS A 121 5.13 2.22 -16.62
CA LYS A 121 4.43 1.01 -16.18
C LYS A 121 5.18 0.30 -15.07
N LEU A 122 4.44 -0.36 -14.19
CA LEU A 122 4.93 -1.38 -13.28
C LEU A 122 4.42 -2.74 -13.76
N ILE A 123 5.33 -3.69 -13.95
CA ILE A 123 4.99 -5.09 -14.16
C ILE A 123 5.09 -5.86 -12.86
N VAL A 124 4.14 -6.75 -12.60
CA VAL A 124 4.15 -7.71 -11.51
C VAL A 124 4.18 -9.11 -12.11
N THR A 125 5.13 -9.91 -11.67
CA THR A 125 5.32 -11.30 -12.15
C THR A 125 5.28 -12.27 -10.99
N ASP A 126 4.90 -13.52 -11.25
CA ASP A 126 5.09 -14.62 -10.31
C ASP A 126 6.57 -15.04 -10.23
N LEU A 127 6.89 -16.01 -9.37
CA LEU A 127 8.27 -16.50 -9.22
C LEU A 127 8.78 -17.30 -10.41
N GLY A 128 7.89 -17.74 -11.29
CA GLY A 128 8.21 -18.35 -12.59
C GLY A 128 8.50 -17.34 -13.69
N ALA A 129 8.40 -16.04 -13.40
CA ALA A 129 8.51 -14.91 -14.33
C ALA A 129 7.32 -14.78 -15.31
N HIS A 130 6.16 -15.38 -15.02
CA HIS A 130 4.95 -15.12 -15.76
C HIS A 130 4.33 -13.81 -15.28
N GLU A 131 3.83 -13.02 -16.23
CA GLU A 131 3.15 -11.77 -15.90
C GLU A 131 1.82 -12.05 -15.18
N VAL A 132 1.68 -11.48 -13.98
CA VAL A 132 0.41 -11.47 -13.24
C VAL A 132 -0.45 -10.33 -13.76
N PHE A 133 0.12 -9.14 -13.85
CA PHE A 133 -0.46 -7.96 -14.51
C PHE A 133 0.58 -6.85 -14.70
N THR A 134 0.22 -5.90 -15.55
CA THR A 134 0.93 -4.62 -15.71
C THR A 134 -0.05 -3.48 -15.40
N VAL A 135 0.43 -2.45 -14.72
CA VAL A 135 -0.34 -1.24 -14.35
C VAL A 135 0.45 0.02 -14.70
N SER A 136 -0.26 1.13 -14.86
CA SER A 136 0.40 2.43 -15.04
C SER A 136 1.08 2.88 -13.74
N SER A 137 2.27 3.43 -13.87
CA SER A 137 2.96 4.16 -12.81
C SER A 137 2.88 5.67 -13.09
N ALA A 138 3.06 6.47 -12.04
CA ALA A 138 3.12 7.92 -12.14
C ALA A 138 4.51 8.41 -11.73
N THR A 139 4.82 9.67 -12.05
CA THR A 139 6.07 10.33 -11.65
C THR A 139 5.76 11.44 -10.65
N ASP A 140 6.47 11.45 -9.53
CA ASP A 140 6.38 12.47 -8.49
C ASP A 140 7.57 13.42 -8.60
N ASN A 141 7.36 14.56 -9.25
CA ASN A 141 8.39 15.57 -9.43
C ASN A 141 8.69 16.37 -8.15
N GLU A 142 7.74 16.38 -7.20
CA GLU A 142 7.87 17.08 -5.92
C GLU A 142 8.63 16.27 -4.86
N LEU A 143 8.93 15.01 -5.14
CA LEU A 143 9.65 14.13 -4.21
C LEU A 143 11.05 14.67 -3.95
N LYS A 144 11.30 15.17 -2.74
CA LYS A 144 12.56 15.84 -2.36
C LYS A 144 13.76 14.88 -2.29
N ARG A 145 13.52 13.63 -1.86
CA ARG A 145 14.57 12.62 -1.65
C ARG A 145 14.19 11.30 -2.33
N PRO A 146 14.37 11.22 -3.66
CA PRO A 146 14.16 9.96 -4.37
C PRO A 146 15.22 8.94 -3.94
N MET A 147 14.76 7.74 -3.60
CA MET A 147 15.63 6.58 -3.30
C MET A 147 15.44 5.52 -4.38
N PRO A 148 16.42 4.61 -4.56
CA PRO A 148 16.26 3.53 -5.53
C PRO A 148 15.01 2.69 -5.33
N LEU A 149 14.64 2.42 -4.08
CA LEU A 149 13.36 1.83 -3.69
C LEU A 149 12.95 2.35 -2.32
N GLN A 150 11.67 2.75 -2.16
CA GLN A 150 11.11 3.17 -0.88
C GLN A 150 9.58 3.08 -0.88
N ILE A 151 9.01 3.01 0.33
CA ILE A 151 7.57 3.14 0.55
C ILE A 151 7.32 4.39 1.38
N LEU A 152 6.35 5.20 0.97
CA LEU A 152 5.91 6.40 1.69
C LEU A 152 4.40 6.38 1.87
N SER A 153 3.91 7.07 2.89
CA SER A 153 2.47 7.31 3.07
C SER A 153 1.93 8.18 1.94
N ASN A 154 0.71 7.87 1.51
CA ASN A 154 -0.01 8.69 0.55
C ASN A 154 -1.01 9.60 1.29
N ALA A 155 -0.99 10.90 1.01
CA ALA A 155 -1.88 11.87 1.66
C ALA A 155 -3.37 11.55 1.44
N GLY A 156 -3.73 10.93 0.31
CA GLY A 156 -5.09 10.46 0.00
C GLY A 156 -5.46 9.11 0.63
N GLY A 157 -4.63 8.57 1.53
CA GLY A 157 -4.78 7.24 2.12
C GLY A 157 -3.95 6.17 1.42
N GLY A 158 -3.59 5.11 2.16
CA GLY A 158 -2.70 4.06 1.68
C GLY A 158 -1.24 4.50 1.56
N PHE A 159 -0.53 3.90 0.63
CA PHE A 159 0.92 4.04 0.49
C PHE A 159 1.29 4.21 -0.98
N ARG A 160 2.52 4.66 -1.23
CA ARG A 160 3.14 4.68 -2.55
C ARG A 160 4.44 3.90 -2.52
N LEU A 161 4.60 2.97 -3.44
CA LEU A 161 5.86 2.30 -3.71
C LEU A 161 6.59 3.07 -4.80
N TYR A 162 7.79 3.53 -4.48
CA TYR A 162 8.64 4.32 -5.37
C TYR A 162 9.85 3.53 -5.85
N ALA A 163 10.21 3.74 -7.12
CA ALA A 163 11.54 3.49 -7.67
C ALA A 163 12.07 4.81 -8.25
N GLY A 164 13.03 5.44 -7.58
CA GLY A 164 13.40 6.81 -7.89
C GLY A 164 12.21 7.76 -7.69
N ARG A 165 11.73 8.38 -8.77
CA ARG A 165 10.55 9.27 -8.77
C ARG A 165 9.29 8.59 -9.31
N LYS A 166 9.41 7.44 -9.98
CA LYS A 166 8.25 6.66 -10.43
C LYS A 166 7.59 5.97 -9.25
N TYR A 167 6.26 5.93 -9.22
CA TYR A 167 5.53 5.26 -8.15
C TYR A 167 4.23 4.62 -8.61
N VAL A 168 3.75 3.69 -7.79
CA VAL A 168 2.39 3.15 -7.83
C VAL A 168 1.76 3.24 -6.46
N ALA A 169 0.43 3.39 -6.42
CA ALA A 169 -0.33 3.38 -5.17
C ALA A 169 -0.49 1.94 -4.68
N LEU A 170 -0.35 1.75 -3.37
CA LEU A 170 -0.64 0.52 -2.65
C LEU A 170 -1.75 0.79 -1.64
N THR A 171 -2.78 -0.05 -1.66
CA THR A 171 -3.89 -0.02 -0.68
C THR A 171 -4.24 -1.45 -0.26
N ARG A 172 -4.87 -1.56 0.88
CA ARG A 172 -5.44 -2.82 1.37
C ARG A 172 -6.94 -2.75 1.37
#